data_86431f97ce7c884c36d24ce905fb7c1f
#
_entry.id   86431f97ce7c884c36d24ce905fb7c1f
#
_cell.length_a   1.000
_cell.length_b   1.000
_cell.length_c   1.000
_cell.angle_alpha   90.00
_cell.angle_beta   90.00
_cell.angle_gamma   90.00
#
_symmetry.space_group_name_H-M   'P 1'
#
loop_
_entity.id
_entity.type
_entity.pdbx_description
1 polymer ?
#
loop_
_entity_poly.entity_id
_entity_poly.type
_entity_poly.pdbx_seq_one_letter_code
_entity_poly.pdbx_strand_id
1 'polypeptide(L)'
;MNATARPVASVLAAAVLFGTAGTAQALGPDGTTPLGVGAARIALASLLLVAFAGFRRRPVDGPLRPVIAANRTLILTGGAGVAMYTPAFFAGVDRAGVAVGTVVAIGSGPFFAGALEWTGRGERPRAGWFAGTVMSIAGGVILVASGNDGATEVEPAGIGFALLAGFGYALYSVTTKLTMERGMDSTLALAAPFTVGAAVVVLLAVRESLDWLGTGDGALMALYLGVMTAGAYVLFGDGLHRLTSATTVTLVLAEPVTAALLAVVLLDETIALLGWVGIVVLLAGLLVVGRTAEVSFEPTDPTSPA
;
A
#
# COMPACT_ATOMS: atom_id res chain seq x y z
N MET A 1 -15.17 12.08 19.39
CA MET A 1 -14.76 11.10 18.36
C MET A 1 -13.69 10.22 18.99
N ASN A 2 -13.84 8.90 18.89
CA ASN A 2 -12.82 7.98 19.43
C ASN A 2 -11.45 8.29 18.78
N ALA A 3 -10.38 8.31 19.57
CA ALA A 3 -9.02 8.65 19.11
C ALA A 3 -8.55 7.78 17.93
N THR A 4 -9.09 6.58 17.78
CA THR A 4 -8.80 5.64 16.70
C THR A 4 -9.64 5.85 15.43
N ALA A 5 -10.79 6.51 15.50
CA ALA A 5 -11.73 6.62 14.37
C ALA A 5 -11.12 7.41 13.19
N ARG A 6 -10.43 8.52 13.46
CA ARG A 6 -9.80 9.35 12.42
C ARG A 6 -8.70 8.61 11.67
N PRO A 7 -7.69 8.01 12.33
CA PRO A 7 -6.61 7.32 11.62
C PRO A 7 -7.13 6.08 10.84
N VAL A 8 -8.12 5.35 11.36
CA VAL A 8 -8.78 4.26 10.63
C VAL A 8 -9.47 4.78 9.36
N ALA A 9 -10.22 5.88 9.47
CA ALA A 9 -10.88 6.50 8.31
C ALA A 9 -9.87 6.99 7.26
N SER A 10 -8.73 7.56 7.68
CA SER A 10 -7.65 7.98 6.77
C SER A 10 -7.10 6.80 5.97
N VAL A 11 -6.84 5.65 6.62
CA VAL A 11 -6.34 4.46 5.92
C VAL A 11 -7.39 3.86 4.99
N LEU A 12 -8.66 3.80 5.40
CA LEU A 12 -9.73 3.34 4.51
C LEU A 12 -9.90 4.25 3.30
N ALA A 13 -9.79 5.57 3.48
CA ALA A 13 -9.78 6.52 2.36
C ALA A 13 -8.55 6.31 1.45
N ALA A 14 -7.38 6.00 2.00
CA ALA A 14 -6.21 5.61 1.20
C ALA A 14 -6.48 4.34 0.38
N ALA A 15 -7.11 3.33 0.96
CA ALA A 15 -7.49 2.09 0.28
C ALA A 15 -8.47 2.35 -0.89
N VAL A 16 -9.42 3.28 -0.71
CA VAL A 16 -10.30 3.72 -1.80
C VAL A 16 -9.49 4.32 -2.94
N LEU A 17 -8.55 5.22 -2.66
CA LEU A 17 -7.70 5.83 -3.71
C LEU A 17 -6.83 4.78 -4.42
N PHE A 18 -6.23 3.83 -3.68
CA PHE A 18 -5.47 2.73 -4.30
C PHE A 18 -6.36 1.87 -5.20
N GLY A 19 -7.58 1.55 -4.77
CA GLY A 19 -8.52 0.72 -5.52
C GLY A 19 -8.97 1.31 -6.86
N THR A 20 -8.77 2.62 -7.09
CA THR A 20 -9.06 3.25 -8.39
C THR A 20 -8.04 2.91 -9.48
N ALA A 21 -6.85 2.42 -9.09
CA ALA A 21 -5.73 2.27 -10.01
C ALA A 21 -6.00 1.24 -11.12
N GLY A 22 -6.63 0.12 -10.79
CA GLY A 22 -6.95 -0.93 -11.76
C GLY A 22 -7.92 -0.43 -12.84
N THR A 23 -8.98 0.25 -12.43
CA THR A 23 -9.96 0.84 -13.35
C THR A 23 -9.33 1.92 -14.25
N ALA A 24 -8.46 2.77 -13.68
CA ALA A 24 -7.76 3.78 -14.46
C ALA A 24 -6.83 3.16 -15.52
N GLN A 25 -6.21 2.01 -15.23
CA GLN A 25 -5.42 1.27 -16.21
C GLN A 25 -6.30 0.61 -17.27
N ALA A 26 -7.44 0.03 -16.90
CA ALA A 26 -8.38 -0.57 -17.85
C ALA A 26 -8.98 0.44 -18.83
N LEU A 27 -9.14 1.70 -18.41
CA LEU A 27 -9.60 2.82 -19.26
C LEU A 27 -8.44 3.54 -19.98
N GLY A 28 -7.20 3.14 -19.72
CA GLY A 28 -6.00 3.72 -20.33
C GLY A 28 -5.74 3.24 -21.75
N PRO A 29 -4.70 3.76 -22.41
CA PRO A 29 -4.37 3.38 -23.77
C PRO A 29 -3.79 1.95 -23.85
N ASP A 30 -3.95 1.32 -25.01
CA ASP A 30 -3.29 0.06 -25.35
C ASP A 30 -1.77 0.20 -25.42
N GLY A 31 -1.07 -0.93 -25.38
CA GLY A 31 0.39 -0.99 -25.52
C GLY A 31 1.14 -0.62 -24.25
N THR A 32 0.47 -0.49 -23.13
CA THR A 32 1.11 -0.31 -21.81
C THR A 32 1.67 -1.62 -21.28
N THR A 33 2.81 -1.54 -20.57
CA THR A 33 3.33 -2.68 -19.81
C THR A 33 3.12 -2.45 -18.31
N PRO A 34 2.84 -3.51 -17.52
CA PRO A 34 2.63 -3.37 -16.09
C PRO A 34 3.82 -2.70 -15.37
N LEU A 35 5.06 -3.03 -15.77
CA LEU A 35 6.26 -2.41 -15.19
C LEU A 35 6.40 -0.94 -15.62
N GLY A 36 6.10 -0.60 -16.88
CA GLY A 36 6.14 0.78 -17.39
C GLY A 36 5.11 1.68 -16.68
N VAL A 37 3.86 1.21 -16.54
CA VAL A 37 2.81 1.92 -15.80
C VAL A 37 3.19 2.05 -14.32
N GLY A 38 3.67 0.97 -13.71
CA GLY A 38 4.14 0.98 -12.32
C GLY A 38 5.27 1.97 -12.09
N ALA A 39 6.24 2.05 -13.00
CA ALA A 39 7.36 3.00 -12.93
C ALA A 39 6.88 4.45 -13.07
N ALA A 40 6.05 4.76 -14.06
CA ALA A 40 5.50 6.09 -14.26
C ALA A 40 4.68 6.56 -13.04
N ARG A 41 3.80 5.68 -12.54
CA ARG A 41 2.99 5.93 -11.34
C ARG A 41 3.86 6.24 -10.11
N ILE A 42 4.86 5.38 -9.84
CA ILE A 42 5.69 5.50 -8.65
C ILE A 42 6.64 6.71 -8.73
N ALA A 43 7.17 7.00 -9.94
CA ALA A 43 8.01 8.18 -10.16
C ALA A 43 7.24 9.47 -9.90
N LEU A 44 6.06 9.61 -10.48
CA LEU A 44 5.23 10.80 -10.29
C LEU A 44 4.75 10.92 -8.83
N ALA A 45 4.30 9.82 -8.22
CA ALA A 45 3.92 9.82 -6.82
C ALA A 45 5.09 10.23 -5.91
N SER A 46 6.31 9.74 -6.18
CA SER A 46 7.52 10.14 -5.45
C SER A 46 7.79 11.64 -5.56
N LEU A 47 7.73 12.19 -6.78
CA LEU A 47 7.92 13.63 -7.02
C LEU A 47 6.90 14.47 -6.24
N LEU A 48 5.62 14.05 -6.28
CA LEU A 48 4.55 14.74 -5.57
C LEU A 48 4.71 14.65 -4.05
N LEU A 49 5.11 13.49 -3.51
CA LEU A 49 5.38 13.33 -2.08
C LEU A 49 6.56 14.19 -1.62
N VAL A 50 7.65 14.24 -2.40
CA VAL A 50 8.80 15.10 -2.11
C VAL A 50 8.40 16.57 -2.16
N ALA A 51 7.65 17.00 -3.19
CA ALA A 51 7.15 18.36 -3.31
C ALA A 51 6.23 18.72 -2.12
N PHE A 52 5.33 17.81 -1.74
CA PHE A 52 4.44 18.01 -0.61
C PHE A 52 5.19 18.07 0.73
N ALA A 53 6.20 17.20 0.93
CA ALA A 53 7.07 17.25 2.10
C ALA A 53 7.84 18.59 2.15
N GLY A 54 8.35 19.05 1.02
CA GLY A 54 9.01 20.35 0.91
C GLY A 54 8.10 21.53 1.23
N PHE A 55 6.85 21.49 0.72
CA PHE A 55 5.85 22.54 0.98
C PHE A 55 5.40 22.61 2.45
N ARG A 56 5.31 21.46 3.13
CA ARG A 56 4.92 21.40 4.55
C ARG A 56 6.03 21.80 5.51
N ARG A 57 7.29 21.78 5.08
CA ARG A 57 8.41 22.13 5.94
C ARG A 57 8.38 23.59 6.34
N ARG A 58 8.70 23.81 7.62
CA ARG A 58 8.88 25.15 8.20
C ARG A 58 10.37 25.43 8.40
N PRO A 59 10.82 26.69 8.35
CA PRO A 59 12.21 27.04 8.63
C PRO A 59 12.72 26.51 9.99
N VAL A 60 11.81 26.37 10.97
CA VAL A 60 12.10 25.85 12.31
C VAL A 60 12.49 24.35 12.33
N ASP A 61 12.15 23.59 11.28
CA ASP A 61 12.40 22.14 11.23
C ASP A 61 13.88 21.76 11.03
N GLY A 62 14.75 22.77 10.86
CA GLY A 62 16.19 22.58 10.73
C GLY A 62 16.65 21.92 9.42
N PRO A 63 17.94 21.59 9.27
CA PRO A 63 18.49 21.04 8.04
C PRO A 63 18.08 19.56 7.82
N LEU A 64 17.80 19.18 6.55
CA LEU A 64 17.40 17.80 6.17
C LEU A 64 18.53 16.79 6.32
N ARG A 65 19.77 17.18 6.00
CA ARG A 65 20.90 16.26 5.92
C ARG A 65 21.12 15.42 7.18
N PRO A 66 21.19 15.99 8.40
CA PRO A 66 21.38 15.18 9.61
C PRO A 66 20.20 14.26 9.89
N VAL A 67 18.96 14.68 9.62
CA VAL A 67 17.76 13.86 9.82
C VAL A 67 17.77 12.65 8.88
N ILE A 68 18.08 12.85 7.60
CA ILE A 68 18.21 11.78 6.61
C ILE A 68 19.39 10.86 6.97
N ALA A 69 20.54 11.42 7.36
CA ALA A 69 21.72 10.64 7.71
C ALA A 69 21.48 9.74 8.93
N ALA A 70 20.80 10.25 9.95
CA ALA A 70 20.44 9.49 11.15
C ALA A 70 19.49 8.32 10.86
N ASN A 71 18.63 8.46 9.83
CA ASN A 71 17.64 7.46 9.45
C ASN A 71 18.00 6.68 8.17
N ARG A 72 19.22 6.85 7.65
CA ARG A 72 19.64 6.30 6.34
C ARG A 72 19.35 4.81 6.17
N THR A 73 19.62 4.02 7.19
CA THR A 73 19.40 2.57 7.13
C THR A 73 17.92 2.24 6.97
N LEU A 74 17.04 2.86 7.75
CA LEU A 74 15.60 2.66 7.64
C LEU A 74 15.06 3.15 6.28
N ILE A 75 15.55 4.29 5.80
CA ILE A 75 15.18 4.84 4.48
C ILE A 75 15.60 3.89 3.36
N LEU A 76 16.83 3.37 3.39
CA LEU A 76 17.32 2.43 2.37
C LEU A 76 16.59 1.09 2.45
N THR A 77 16.35 0.57 3.65
CA THR A 77 15.59 -0.68 3.85
C THR A 77 14.15 -0.54 3.39
N GLY A 78 13.48 0.56 3.73
CA GLY A 78 12.14 0.86 3.24
C GLY A 78 12.10 1.07 1.72
N GLY A 79 13.11 1.74 1.17
CA GLY A 79 13.28 1.91 -0.27
C GLY A 79 13.49 0.59 -1.01
N ALA A 80 14.25 -0.33 -0.43
CA ALA A 80 14.37 -1.70 -0.95
C ALA A 80 13.01 -2.43 -0.93
N GLY A 81 12.20 -2.23 0.11
CA GLY A 81 10.83 -2.73 0.17
C GLY A 81 9.96 -2.22 -0.99
N VAL A 82 9.98 -0.91 -1.25
CA VAL A 82 9.26 -0.30 -2.39
C VAL A 82 9.79 -0.82 -3.73
N ALA A 83 11.12 -0.89 -3.89
CA ALA A 83 11.75 -1.39 -5.12
C ALA A 83 11.40 -2.85 -5.41
N MET A 84 11.26 -3.66 -4.37
CA MET A 84 10.96 -5.08 -4.46
C MET A 84 9.47 -5.33 -4.76
N TYR A 85 8.57 -4.52 -4.19
CA TYR A 85 7.12 -4.72 -4.31
C TYR A 85 6.65 -4.80 -5.76
N THR A 86 6.92 -3.77 -6.55
CA THR A 86 6.37 -3.65 -7.91
C THR A 86 6.78 -4.80 -8.84
N PRO A 87 8.08 -5.09 -9.06
CA PRO A 87 8.48 -6.17 -9.94
C PRO A 87 8.10 -7.56 -9.41
N ALA A 88 8.15 -7.77 -8.11
CA ALA A 88 7.75 -9.04 -7.50
C ALA A 88 6.23 -9.26 -7.60
N PHE A 89 5.42 -8.22 -7.44
CA PHE A 89 3.97 -8.30 -7.62
C PHE A 89 3.62 -8.76 -9.04
N PHE A 90 4.17 -8.09 -10.05
CA PHE A 90 3.88 -8.44 -11.44
C PHE A 90 4.42 -9.82 -11.83
N ALA A 91 5.62 -10.21 -11.38
CA ALA A 91 6.15 -11.55 -11.59
C ALA A 91 5.30 -12.63 -10.88
N GLY A 92 4.72 -12.31 -9.74
CA GLY A 92 3.79 -13.17 -9.01
C GLY A 92 2.48 -13.38 -9.77
N VAL A 93 1.89 -12.29 -10.25
CA VAL A 93 0.63 -12.30 -11.03
C VAL A 93 0.81 -13.03 -12.36
N ASP A 94 1.92 -12.78 -13.06
CA ASP A 94 2.23 -13.41 -14.35
C ASP A 94 2.31 -14.95 -14.23
N ARG A 95 2.92 -15.48 -13.16
CA ARG A 95 3.19 -16.91 -12.97
C ARG A 95 2.14 -17.66 -12.16
N ALA A 96 1.44 -16.99 -11.24
CA ALA A 96 0.41 -17.64 -10.42
C ALA A 96 -1.02 -17.28 -10.85
N GLY A 97 -1.15 -16.42 -11.87
CA GLY A 97 -2.43 -15.85 -12.26
C GLY A 97 -2.82 -14.66 -11.40
N VAL A 98 -3.66 -13.79 -11.96
CA VAL A 98 -4.05 -12.51 -11.33
C VAL A 98 -4.69 -12.74 -9.95
N ALA A 99 -5.61 -13.69 -9.84
CA ALA A 99 -6.31 -13.98 -8.60
C ALA A 99 -5.36 -14.42 -7.48
N VAL A 100 -4.60 -15.49 -7.73
CA VAL A 100 -3.71 -16.08 -6.71
C VAL A 100 -2.57 -15.13 -6.39
N GLY A 101 -1.91 -14.55 -7.40
CA GLY A 101 -0.80 -13.61 -7.22
C GLY A 101 -1.21 -12.39 -6.39
N THR A 102 -2.35 -11.77 -6.71
CA THR A 102 -2.85 -10.60 -5.98
C THR A 102 -3.22 -10.93 -4.54
N VAL A 103 -3.98 -12.02 -4.33
CA VAL A 103 -4.43 -12.42 -2.99
C VAL A 103 -3.25 -12.75 -2.09
N VAL A 104 -2.26 -13.49 -2.60
CA VAL A 104 -1.07 -13.85 -1.83
C VAL A 104 -0.22 -12.60 -1.52
N ALA A 105 -0.01 -11.71 -2.49
CA ALA A 105 0.78 -10.50 -2.29
C ALA A 105 0.14 -9.56 -1.25
N ILE A 106 -1.14 -9.21 -1.43
CA ILE A 106 -1.83 -8.26 -0.56
C ILE A 106 -2.15 -8.91 0.79
N GLY A 107 -2.58 -10.17 0.79
CA GLY A 107 -2.96 -10.90 2.00
C GLY A 107 -1.80 -11.25 2.92
N SER A 108 -0.59 -11.46 2.39
CA SER A 108 0.59 -11.75 3.23
C SER A 108 1.19 -10.51 3.90
N GLY A 109 0.95 -9.31 3.35
CA GLY A 109 1.48 -8.05 3.87
C GLY A 109 1.19 -7.82 5.36
N PRO A 110 -0.05 -7.95 5.86
CA PRO A 110 -0.37 -7.81 7.27
C PRO A 110 0.40 -8.76 8.18
N PHE A 111 0.55 -10.03 7.77
CA PHE A 111 1.29 -11.02 8.56
C PHE A 111 2.77 -10.69 8.64
N PHE A 112 3.38 -10.28 7.52
CA PHE A 112 4.76 -9.82 7.52
C PHE A 112 4.94 -8.55 8.36
N ALA A 113 4.03 -7.58 8.29
CA ALA A 113 4.08 -6.39 9.11
C ALA A 113 3.98 -6.72 10.61
N GLY A 114 3.03 -7.59 10.99
CA GLY A 114 2.89 -8.06 12.36
C GLY A 114 4.11 -8.85 12.86
N ALA A 115 4.70 -9.70 12.01
CA ALA A 115 5.91 -10.44 12.34
C ALA A 115 7.13 -9.52 12.52
N LEU A 116 7.30 -8.52 11.65
CA LEU A 116 8.38 -7.54 11.75
C LEU A 116 8.23 -6.65 13.01
N GLU A 117 7.01 -6.22 13.34
CA GLU A 117 6.74 -5.48 14.57
C GLU A 117 7.00 -6.35 15.81
N TRP A 118 6.53 -7.60 15.82
CA TRP A 118 6.77 -8.51 16.93
C TRP A 118 8.25 -8.82 17.14
N THR A 119 8.98 -9.17 16.08
CA THR A 119 10.41 -9.50 16.20
C THR A 119 11.30 -8.29 16.50
N GLY A 120 10.94 -7.11 15.94
CA GLY A 120 11.72 -5.89 16.11
C GLY A 120 11.41 -5.11 17.38
N ARG A 121 10.16 -5.19 17.90
CA ARG A 121 9.67 -4.36 19.01
C ARG A 121 9.11 -5.18 20.19
N GLY A 122 8.97 -6.50 20.03
CA GLY A 122 8.35 -7.37 21.03
C GLY A 122 6.82 -7.23 21.14
N GLU A 123 6.21 -6.37 20.35
CA GLU A 123 4.76 -6.11 20.34
C GLU A 123 4.01 -7.24 19.65
N ARG A 124 3.32 -8.08 20.42
CA ARG A 124 2.53 -9.18 19.87
C ARG A 124 1.19 -8.67 19.32
N PRO A 125 0.83 -9.02 18.06
CA PRO A 125 -0.49 -8.72 17.55
C PRO A 125 -1.60 -9.33 18.44
N ARG A 126 -2.65 -8.56 18.67
CA ARG A 126 -3.78 -9.00 19.50
C ARG A 126 -4.63 -10.04 18.79
N ALA A 127 -5.29 -10.90 19.55
CA ALA A 127 -6.19 -11.92 19.00
C ALA A 127 -7.30 -11.31 18.11
N GLY A 128 -7.85 -10.15 18.49
CA GLY A 128 -8.85 -9.43 17.68
C GLY A 128 -8.31 -8.96 16.33
N TRP A 129 -7.08 -8.42 16.29
CA TRP A 129 -6.42 -8.08 15.03
C TRP A 129 -6.21 -9.33 14.17
N PHE A 130 -5.70 -10.41 14.75
CA PHE A 130 -5.45 -11.65 14.02
C PHE A 130 -6.74 -12.23 13.41
N ALA A 131 -7.80 -12.33 14.20
CA ALA A 131 -9.09 -12.82 13.73
C ALA A 131 -9.68 -11.95 12.60
N GLY A 132 -9.66 -10.62 12.77
CA GLY A 132 -10.13 -9.68 11.76
C GLY A 132 -9.29 -9.71 10.47
N THR A 133 -7.97 -9.85 10.59
CA THR A 133 -7.04 -9.95 9.46
C THR A 133 -7.30 -11.24 8.66
N VAL A 134 -7.39 -12.39 9.32
CA VAL A 134 -7.71 -13.67 8.67
C VAL A 134 -9.05 -13.59 7.95
N MET A 135 -10.06 -13.01 8.60
CA MET A 135 -11.39 -12.85 8.02
C MET A 135 -11.37 -11.90 6.81
N SER A 136 -10.64 -10.78 6.88
CA SER A 136 -10.49 -9.84 5.75
C SER A 136 -9.79 -10.50 4.56
N ILE A 137 -8.74 -11.27 4.80
CA ILE A 137 -8.03 -12.01 3.76
C ILE A 137 -8.93 -13.08 3.14
N ALA A 138 -9.64 -13.86 3.95
CA ALA A 138 -10.58 -14.87 3.45
C ALA A 138 -11.66 -14.23 2.56
N GLY A 139 -12.22 -13.09 2.96
CA GLY A 139 -13.15 -12.33 2.14
C GLY A 139 -12.56 -11.84 0.83
N GLY A 140 -11.32 -11.35 0.86
CA GLY A 140 -10.57 -10.94 -0.35
C GLY A 140 -10.30 -12.10 -1.29
N VAL A 141 -9.92 -13.28 -0.75
CA VAL A 141 -9.76 -14.52 -1.52
C VAL A 141 -11.07 -14.88 -2.24
N ILE A 142 -12.18 -14.90 -1.51
CA ILE A 142 -13.49 -15.23 -2.06
C ILE A 142 -13.88 -14.23 -3.16
N LEU A 143 -13.67 -12.94 -2.94
CA LEU A 143 -13.98 -11.90 -3.91
C LEU A 143 -13.19 -12.09 -5.22
N VAL A 144 -11.88 -12.21 -5.12
CA VAL A 144 -10.99 -12.33 -6.29
C VAL A 144 -11.18 -13.66 -7.01
N ALA A 145 -11.35 -14.77 -6.28
CA ALA A 145 -11.59 -16.09 -6.87
C ALA A 145 -12.93 -16.19 -7.58
N SER A 146 -13.95 -15.44 -7.14
CA SER A 146 -15.28 -15.45 -7.76
C SER A 146 -15.35 -14.75 -9.12
N GLY A 147 -14.36 -13.95 -9.48
CA GLY A 147 -14.26 -13.26 -10.78
C GLY A 147 -13.43 -14.03 -11.82
N ASN A 148 -12.89 -15.20 -11.47
CA ASN A 148 -12.00 -15.97 -12.34
C ASN A 148 -12.70 -17.21 -12.90
N ASP A 149 -13.06 -17.18 -14.19
CA ASP A 149 -13.70 -18.30 -14.90
C ASP A 149 -12.71 -19.35 -15.46
N GLY A 150 -11.42 -19.23 -15.18
CA GLY A 150 -10.38 -20.09 -15.73
C GLY A 150 -9.42 -20.65 -14.68
N ALA A 151 -9.20 -21.97 -14.69
CA ALA A 151 -8.10 -22.61 -13.97
C ALA A 151 -6.77 -22.19 -14.61
N THR A 152 -6.12 -21.17 -14.06
CA THR A 152 -4.73 -20.83 -14.42
C THR A 152 -3.83 -21.82 -13.70
N GLU A 153 -2.87 -22.41 -14.41
CA GLU A 153 -1.84 -23.25 -13.81
C GLU A 153 -0.99 -22.38 -12.86
N VAL A 154 -1.02 -22.73 -11.57
CA VAL A 154 -0.34 -21.92 -10.54
C VAL A 154 1.10 -22.40 -10.40
N GLU A 155 2.04 -21.62 -10.88
CA GLU A 155 3.46 -21.91 -10.69
C GLU A 155 3.88 -21.58 -9.22
N PRO A 156 4.56 -22.49 -8.51
CA PRO A 156 5.07 -22.21 -7.15
C PRO A 156 5.99 -20.99 -7.07
N ALA A 157 6.75 -20.70 -8.13
CA ALA A 157 7.58 -19.50 -8.23
C ALA A 157 6.73 -18.22 -8.19
N GLY A 158 5.53 -18.22 -8.79
CA GLY A 158 4.60 -17.10 -8.74
C GLY A 158 4.13 -16.79 -7.32
N ILE A 159 3.84 -17.84 -6.53
CA ILE A 159 3.53 -17.67 -5.10
C ILE A 159 4.72 -17.06 -4.35
N GLY A 160 5.95 -17.52 -4.62
CA GLY A 160 7.17 -16.96 -4.02
C GLY A 160 7.34 -15.48 -4.31
N PHE A 161 7.11 -15.06 -5.56
CA PHE A 161 7.17 -13.63 -5.94
C PHE A 161 6.05 -12.82 -5.28
N ALA A 162 4.84 -13.34 -5.20
CA ALA A 162 3.73 -12.68 -4.52
C ALA A 162 4.01 -12.48 -3.01
N LEU A 163 4.55 -13.50 -2.33
CA LEU A 163 5.01 -13.38 -0.94
C LEU A 163 6.13 -12.33 -0.79
N LEU A 164 7.07 -12.29 -1.74
CA LEU A 164 8.14 -11.30 -1.75
C LEU A 164 7.58 -9.87 -1.89
N ALA A 165 6.55 -9.68 -2.71
CA ALA A 165 5.85 -8.41 -2.82
C ALA A 165 5.20 -8.01 -1.49
N GLY A 166 4.43 -8.90 -0.85
CA GLY A 166 3.84 -8.64 0.46
C GLY A 166 4.86 -8.32 1.54
N PHE A 167 6.00 -9.01 1.54
CA PHE A 167 7.12 -8.70 2.42
C PHE A 167 7.71 -7.31 2.13
N GLY A 168 7.90 -6.94 0.86
CA GLY A 168 8.38 -5.61 0.47
C GLY A 168 7.48 -4.49 0.97
N TYR A 169 6.16 -4.67 0.84
CA TYR A 169 5.18 -3.72 1.35
C TYR A 169 5.22 -3.58 2.88
N ALA A 170 5.29 -4.71 3.58
CA ALA A 170 5.43 -4.73 5.04
C ALA A 170 6.72 -4.05 5.50
N LEU A 171 7.84 -4.34 4.82
CA LEU A 171 9.15 -3.77 5.13
C LEU A 171 9.15 -2.24 4.98
N TYR A 172 8.57 -1.73 3.88
CA TYR A 172 8.37 -0.30 3.68
C TYR A 172 7.52 0.31 4.80
N SER A 173 6.38 -0.31 5.13
CA SER A 173 5.45 0.21 6.14
C SER A 173 6.07 0.27 7.53
N VAL A 174 6.73 -0.81 7.97
CA VAL A 174 7.36 -0.90 9.30
C VAL A 174 8.55 0.07 9.42
N THR A 175 9.42 0.12 8.39
CA THR A 175 10.58 1.04 8.45
C THR A 175 10.16 2.51 8.39
N THR A 176 9.10 2.83 7.64
CA THR A 176 8.50 4.17 7.61
C THR A 176 7.94 4.54 8.99
N LYS A 177 7.21 3.63 9.64
CA LYS A 177 6.72 3.82 11.01
C LYS A 177 7.86 4.10 11.99
N LEU A 178 8.91 3.28 11.97
CA LEU A 178 10.09 3.47 12.81
C LEU A 178 10.80 4.82 12.57
N THR A 179 10.77 5.31 11.34
CA THR A 179 11.34 6.62 10.99
C THR A 179 10.51 7.76 11.59
N MET A 180 9.18 7.63 11.56
CA MET A 180 8.25 8.58 12.20
C MET A 180 8.44 8.61 13.73
N GLU A 181 8.60 7.45 14.35
CA GLU A 181 8.84 7.31 15.79
C GLU A 181 10.19 7.89 16.24
N ARG A 182 11.16 7.96 15.34
CA ARG A 182 12.43 8.70 15.56
C ARG A 182 12.32 10.20 15.33
N GLY A 183 11.11 10.72 15.19
CA GLY A 183 10.83 12.15 15.07
C GLY A 183 10.95 12.72 13.66
N MET A 184 11.07 11.88 12.61
CA MET A 184 10.98 12.38 11.24
C MET A 184 9.52 12.75 10.92
N ASP A 185 9.33 13.91 10.28
CA ASP A 185 8.02 14.31 9.77
C ASP A 185 7.38 13.19 8.93
N SER A 186 6.08 12.93 9.11
CA SER A 186 5.38 11.81 8.51
C SER A 186 5.45 11.82 6.98
N THR A 187 5.38 13.00 6.36
CA THR A 187 5.45 13.12 4.90
C THR A 187 6.85 12.82 4.38
N LEU A 188 7.88 13.30 5.09
CA LEU A 188 9.28 13.02 4.74
C LEU A 188 9.64 11.55 4.97
N ALA A 189 9.11 10.94 6.05
CA ALA A 189 9.30 9.51 6.35
C ALA A 189 8.70 8.60 5.26
N LEU A 190 7.61 9.04 4.60
CA LEU A 190 7.04 8.36 3.44
C LEU A 190 7.84 8.65 2.16
N ALA A 191 8.13 9.93 1.90
CA ALA A 191 8.75 10.36 0.64
C ALA A 191 10.17 9.81 0.47
N ALA A 192 10.99 9.79 1.51
CA ALA A 192 12.40 9.42 1.41
C ALA A 192 12.62 7.96 0.94
N PRO A 193 12.03 6.91 1.59
CA PRO A 193 12.16 5.55 1.09
C PRO A 193 11.44 5.36 -0.25
N PHE A 194 10.31 6.05 -0.47
CA PHE A 194 9.58 5.98 -1.73
C PHE A 194 10.43 6.48 -2.90
N THR A 195 11.20 7.56 -2.71
CA THR A 195 12.13 8.09 -3.71
C THR A 195 13.25 7.10 -4.06
N VAL A 196 13.81 6.43 -3.04
CA VAL A 196 14.82 5.38 -3.25
C VAL A 196 14.24 4.23 -4.06
N GLY A 197 13.05 3.74 -3.68
CA GLY A 197 12.38 2.67 -4.41
C GLY A 197 11.97 3.05 -5.83
N ALA A 198 11.44 4.27 -6.01
CA ALA A 198 11.07 4.80 -7.31
C ALA A 198 12.28 4.86 -8.26
N ALA A 199 13.43 5.33 -7.78
CA ALA A 199 14.65 5.38 -8.59
C ALA A 199 15.06 3.99 -9.09
N VAL A 200 14.95 2.96 -8.25
CA VAL A 200 15.25 1.57 -8.65
C VAL A 200 14.21 1.05 -9.66
N VAL A 201 12.91 1.25 -9.40
CA VAL A 201 11.85 0.77 -10.31
C VAL A 201 11.93 1.45 -11.68
N VAL A 202 12.21 2.76 -11.71
CA VAL A 202 12.42 3.50 -12.97
C VAL A 202 13.63 2.96 -13.72
N LEU A 203 14.73 2.64 -13.02
CA LEU A 203 15.90 2.03 -13.64
C LEU A 203 15.61 0.63 -14.22
N LEU A 204 14.80 -0.17 -13.54
CA LEU A 204 14.36 -1.47 -14.04
C LEU A 204 13.46 -1.33 -15.29
N ALA A 205 12.64 -0.27 -15.32
CA ALA A 205 11.74 0.00 -16.43
C ALA A 205 12.38 0.76 -17.61
N VAL A 206 13.69 1.01 -17.60
CA VAL A 206 14.37 1.80 -18.65
C VAL A 206 14.26 1.18 -20.05
N ARG A 207 13.99 -0.12 -20.13
CA ARG A 207 13.80 -0.86 -21.40
C ARG A 207 12.35 -1.02 -21.82
N GLU A 208 11.42 -0.59 -20.98
CA GLU A 208 9.99 -0.60 -21.29
C GLU A 208 9.67 0.52 -22.28
N SER A 209 8.75 0.23 -23.22
CA SER A 209 8.20 1.32 -24.03
C SER A 209 7.34 2.23 -23.17
N LEU A 210 7.64 3.53 -23.24
CA LEU A 210 6.88 4.59 -22.61
C LEU A 210 6.21 5.50 -23.63
N ASP A 211 6.09 5.05 -24.89
CA ASP A 211 5.49 5.83 -26.00
C ASP A 211 4.07 6.25 -25.70
N TRP A 212 3.33 5.43 -24.94
CA TRP A 212 1.99 5.73 -24.48
C TRP A 212 1.90 7.02 -23.62
N LEU A 213 2.97 7.43 -22.93
CA LEU A 213 3.00 8.71 -22.20
C LEU A 213 2.93 9.92 -23.15
N GLY A 214 3.28 9.77 -24.41
CA GLY A 214 3.16 10.80 -25.45
C GLY A 214 1.75 11.01 -25.95
N THR A 215 0.80 10.13 -25.60
CA THR A 215 -0.62 10.27 -25.94
C THR A 215 -1.37 11.06 -24.86
N GLY A 216 -2.47 11.73 -25.23
CA GLY A 216 -3.29 12.47 -24.26
C GLY A 216 -3.85 11.58 -23.16
N ASP A 217 -4.37 10.40 -23.53
CA ASP A 217 -4.98 9.43 -22.59
C ASP A 217 -3.91 8.80 -21.68
N GLY A 218 -2.73 8.49 -22.23
CA GLY A 218 -1.62 7.93 -21.45
C GLY A 218 -1.04 8.94 -20.44
N ALA A 219 -0.86 10.18 -20.85
CA ALA A 219 -0.43 11.25 -19.96
C ALA A 219 -1.46 11.50 -18.85
N LEU A 220 -2.76 11.50 -19.17
CA LEU A 220 -3.84 11.66 -18.19
C LEU A 220 -3.88 10.48 -17.22
N MET A 221 -3.77 9.24 -17.71
CA MET A 221 -3.70 8.03 -16.88
C MET A 221 -2.50 8.09 -15.93
N ALA A 222 -1.30 8.42 -16.42
CA ALA A 222 -0.10 8.52 -15.60
C ALA A 222 -0.25 9.60 -14.50
N LEU A 223 -0.78 10.78 -14.88
CA LEU A 223 -1.05 11.88 -13.95
C LEU A 223 -2.06 11.45 -12.87
N TYR A 224 -3.17 10.85 -13.28
CA TYR A 224 -4.18 10.33 -12.36
C TYR A 224 -3.58 9.32 -11.39
N LEU A 225 -2.91 8.29 -11.89
CA LEU A 225 -2.29 7.24 -11.07
C LEU A 225 -1.26 7.81 -10.09
N GLY A 226 -0.42 8.73 -10.54
CA GLY A 226 0.57 9.39 -9.69
C GLY A 226 -0.05 10.23 -8.58
N VAL A 227 -1.05 11.05 -8.91
CA VAL A 227 -1.76 11.91 -7.94
C VAL A 227 -2.54 11.08 -6.93
N MET A 228 -3.31 10.07 -7.39
CA MET A 228 -4.08 9.19 -6.50
C MET A 228 -3.15 8.39 -5.59
N THR A 229 -2.04 7.88 -6.11
CA THR A 229 -1.04 7.18 -5.31
C THR A 229 -0.41 8.10 -4.27
N ALA A 230 0.01 9.31 -4.62
CA ALA A 230 0.58 10.26 -3.67
C ALA A 230 -0.44 10.63 -2.58
N GLY A 231 -1.68 10.94 -2.96
CA GLY A 231 -2.76 11.23 -2.03
C GLY A 231 -3.08 10.07 -1.08
N ALA A 232 -3.13 8.84 -1.63
CA ALA A 232 -3.31 7.63 -0.85
C ALA A 232 -2.18 7.45 0.20
N TYR A 233 -0.92 7.67 -0.20
CA TYR A 233 0.19 7.56 0.75
C TYR A 233 0.20 8.66 1.81
N VAL A 234 -0.27 9.87 1.52
CA VAL A 234 -0.45 10.91 2.54
C VAL A 234 -1.48 10.47 3.59
N LEU A 235 -2.62 9.93 3.15
CA LEU A 235 -3.66 9.41 4.04
C LEU A 235 -3.20 8.15 4.80
N PHE A 236 -2.52 7.24 4.12
CA PHE A 236 -1.88 6.07 4.72
C PHE A 236 -0.90 6.49 5.83
N GLY A 237 -0.09 7.52 5.58
CA GLY A 237 0.85 8.06 6.56
C GLY A 237 0.20 8.68 7.79
N ASP A 238 -0.95 9.37 7.64
CA ASP A 238 -1.72 9.86 8.80
C ASP A 238 -2.20 8.68 9.68
N GLY A 239 -2.64 7.59 9.07
CA GLY A 239 -2.99 6.36 9.79
C GLY A 239 -1.76 5.67 10.40
N LEU A 240 -0.72 5.45 9.62
CA LEU A 240 0.51 4.78 10.05
C LEU A 240 1.20 5.50 11.20
N HIS A 241 1.14 6.84 11.23
CA HIS A 241 1.69 7.61 12.35
C HIS A 241 1.05 7.25 13.69
N ARG A 242 -0.24 6.90 13.70
CA ARG A 242 -1.03 6.67 14.92
C ARG A 242 -1.35 5.20 15.21
N LEU A 243 -1.45 4.37 14.19
CA LEU A 243 -1.75 2.93 14.30
C LEU A 243 -0.47 2.11 14.19
N THR A 244 -0.54 0.82 14.55
CA THR A 244 0.53 -0.13 14.23
C THR A 244 0.64 -0.33 12.71
N SER A 245 1.81 -0.72 12.21
CA SER A 245 1.99 -1.01 10.79
C SER A 245 1.11 -2.20 10.37
N ALA A 246 1.02 -3.23 11.23
CA ALA A 246 0.17 -4.39 11.00
C ALA A 246 -1.31 -4.00 10.82
N THR A 247 -1.85 -3.14 11.70
CA THR A 247 -3.23 -2.63 11.58
C THR A 247 -3.41 -1.79 10.32
N THR A 248 -2.48 -0.88 10.03
CA THR A 248 -2.54 0.00 8.87
C THR A 248 -2.52 -0.79 7.57
N VAL A 249 -1.60 -1.76 7.44
CA VAL A 249 -1.51 -2.65 6.25
C VAL A 249 -2.76 -3.51 6.11
N THR A 250 -3.36 -3.98 7.22
CA THR A 250 -4.62 -4.74 7.17
C THR A 250 -5.79 -3.90 6.65
N LEU A 251 -5.91 -2.65 7.11
CA LEU A 251 -7.00 -1.77 6.67
C LEU A 251 -6.96 -1.46 5.16
N VAL A 252 -5.78 -1.51 4.54
CA VAL A 252 -5.63 -1.36 3.08
C VAL A 252 -6.25 -2.53 2.31
N LEU A 253 -6.55 -3.67 2.94
CA LEU A 253 -7.32 -4.76 2.32
C LEU A 253 -8.74 -4.32 1.86
N ALA A 254 -9.20 -3.12 2.18
CA ALA A 254 -10.39 -2.52 1.57
C ALA A 254 -10.21 -2.16 0.08
N GLU A 255 -8.97 -2.07 -0.42
CA GLU A 255 -8.64 -1.74 -1.81
C GLU A 255 -9.37 -2.62 -2.84
N PRO A 256 -9.35 -3.98 -2.75
CA PRO A 256 -10.05 -4.85 -3.68
C PRO A 256 -11.57 -4.62 -3.74
N VAL A 257 -12.17 -4.19 -2.64
CA VAL A 257 -13.61 -3.86 -2.63
C VAL A 257 -13.89 -2.65 -3.52
N THR A 258 -13.07 -1.61 -3.39
CA THR A 258 -13.20 -0.41 -4.23
C THR A 258 -12.95 -0.76 -5.71
N ALA A 259 -11.92 -1.54 -6.00
CA ALA A 259 -11.62 -1.99 -7.36
C ALA A 259 -12.79 -2.75 -7.98
N ALA A 260 -13.37 -3.72 -7.25
CA ALA A 260 -14.51 -4.50 -7.70
C ALA A 260 -15.77 -3.64 -7.94
N LEU A 261 -16.07 -2.71 -7.03
CA LEU A 261 -17.23 -1.81 -7.19
C LEU A 261 -17.06 -0.87 -8.39
N LEU A 262 -15.85 -0.36 -8.62
CA LEU A 262 -15.56 0.50 -9.77
C LEU A 262 -15.60 -0.30 -11.08
N ALA A 263 -15.17 -1.55 -11.10
CA ALA A 263 -15.29 -2.42 -12.26
C ALA A 263 -16.75 -2.62 -12.67
N VAL A 264 -17.65 -2.81 -11.69
CA VAL A 264 -19.10 -2.89 -11.98
C VAL A 264 -19.66 -1.59 -12.53
N VAL A 265 -19.27 -0.43 -11.97
CA VAL A 265 -19.90 0.85 -12.31
C VAL A 265 -19.32 1.45 -13.60
N LEU A 266 -18.02 1.26 -13.87
CA LEU A 266 -17.31 1.94 -14.95
C LEU A 266 -16.87 1.02 -16.09
N LEU A 267 -16.81 -0.29 -15.85
CA LEU A 267 -16.37 -1.29 -16.85
C LEU A 267 -17.50 -2.27 -17.21
N ASP A 268 -18.73 -2.05 -16.68
CA ASP A 268 -19.90 -2.92 -16.91
C ASP A 268 -19.67 -4.39 -16.52
N GLU A 269 -18.73 -4.64 -15.59
CA GLU A 269 -18.46 -5.97 -15.08
C GLU A 269 -19.53 -6.43 -14.08
N THR A 270 -19.71 -7.73 -13.91
CA THR A 270 -20.66 -8.30 -12.95
C THR A 270 -19.93 -9.04 -11.84
N ILE A 271 -20.35 -8.79 -10.59
CA ILE A 271 -19.85 -9.54 -9.43
C ILE A 271 -20.77 -10.73 -9.18
N ALA A 272 -20.22 -11.96 -9.23
CA ALA A 272 -20.94 -13.17 -8.86
C ALA A 272 -21.44 -13.10 -7.41
N LEU A 273 -22.51 -13.83 -7.07
CA LEU A 273 -23.06 -13.84 -5.72
C LEU A 273 -22.00 -14.18 -4.66
N LEU A 274 -21.10 -15.10 -4.97
CA LEU A 274 -19.98 -15.47 -4.09
C LEU A 274 -19.02 -14.30 -3.86
N GLY A 275 -18.79 -13.46 -4.85
CA GLY A 275 -17.98 -12.23 -4.71
C GLY A 275 -18.62 -11.23 -3.77
N TRP A 276 -19.93 -11.07 -3.79
CA TRP A 276 -20.65 -10.24 -2.80
C TRP A 276 -20.49 -10.79 -1.38
N VAL A 277 -20.53 -12.10 -1.19
CA VAL A 277 -20.22 -12.74 0.10
C VAL A 277 -18.79 -12.41 0.52
N GLY A 278 -17.84 -12.49 -0.41
CA GLY A 278 -16.45 -12.09 -0.16
C GLY A 278 -16.30 -10.65 0.33
N ILE A 279 -17.00 -9.71 -0.31
CA ILE A 279 -17.02 -8.29 0.10
C ILE A 279 -17.56 -8.16 1.54
N VAL A 280 -18.66 -8.79 1.87
CA VAL A 280 -19.28 -8.72 3.21
C VAL A 280 -18.32 -9.29 4.26
N VAL A 281 -17.70 -10.44 4.01
CA VAL A 281 -16.74 -11.08 4.92
C VAL A 281 -15.51 -10.20 5.11
N LEU A 282 -14.97 -9.61 4.03
CA LEU A 282 -13.83 -8.71 4.07
C LEU A 282 -14.15 -7.48 4.93
N LEU A 283 -15.26 -6.79 4.66
CA LEU A 283 -15.66 -5.59 5.40
C LEU A 283 -15.95 -5.89 6.88
N ALA A 284 -16.54 -7.04 7.19
CA ALA A 284 -16.75 -7.48 8.57
C ALA A 284 -15.40 -7.72 9.29
N GLY A 285 -14.42 -8.33 8.61
CA GLY A 285 -13.05 -8.47 9.14
C GLY A 285 -12.38 -7.12 9.40
N LEU A 286 -12.46 -6.17 8.45
CA LEU A 286 -11.93 -4.82 8.64
C LEU A 286 -12.61 -4.06 9.78
N LEU A 287 -13.91 -4.28 9.98
CA LEU A 287 -14.63 -3.71 11.12
C LEU A 287 -14.10 -4.25 12.45
N VAL A 288 -13.79 -5.54 12.55
CA VAL A 288 -13.15 -6.15 13.72
C VAL A 288 -11.78 -5.52 13.95
N VAL A 289 -10.93 -5.42 12.91
CA VAL A 289 -9.61 -4.78 13.00
C VAL A 289 -9.73 -3.32 13.47
N GLY A 290 -10.63 -2.54 12.87
CA GLY A 290 -10.82 -1.14 13.22
C GLY A 290 -11.32 -0.94 14.67
N ARG A 291 -12.15 -1.87 15.19
CA ARG A 291 -12.63 -1.82 16.59
C ARG A 291 -11.58 -2.25 17.60
N THR A 292 -10.65 -3.10 17.20
CA THR A 292 -9.54 -3.58 18.06
C THR A 292 -8.27 -2.77 17.87
N ALA A 293 -8.28 -1.80 16.94
CA ALA A 293 -7.15 -0.92 16.68
C ALA A 293 -6.84 -0.04 17.90
N GLU A 294 -5.58 0.06 18.22
CA GLU A 294 -5.05 0.93 19.27
C GLU A 294 -4.18 2.03 18.68
N VAL A 295 -4.17 3.18 19.35
CA VAL A 295 -3.25 4.25 19.07
C VAL A 295 -1.89 3.86 19.64
N SER A 296 -0.92 3.63 18.76
CA SER A 296 0.45 3.23 19.16
C SER A 296 1.28 4.41 19.68
N PHE A 297 0.85 5.63 19.43
CA PHE A 297 1.56 6.85 19.81
C PHE A 297 0.56 7.89 20.30
N GLU A 298 0.51 8.09 21.61
CA GLU A 298 -0.04 9.30 22.20
C GLU A 298 1.13 10.29 22.32
N PRO A 299 1.07 11.48 21.68
CA PRO A 299 2.07 12.50 21.95
C PRO A 299 2.01 12.76 23.46
N THR A 300 3.10 12.53 24.16
CA THR A 300 3.20 12.92 25.58
C THR A 300 2.86 14.40 25.65
N ASP A 301 1.76 14.71 26.31
CA ASP A 301 1.38 16.09 26.61
C ASP A 301 2.51 16.67 27.47
N PRO A 302 3.26 17.67 27.01
CA PRO A 302 4.37 18.25 27.77
C PRO A 302 3.87 18.93 29.06
N THR A 303 2.57 18.97 29.32
CA THR A 303 1.95 19.55 30.51
C THR A 303 1.46 18.50 31.52
N SER A 304 1.62 17.18 31.25
CA SER A 304 1.27 16.14 32.20
C SER A 304 2.32 16.09 33.33
N PRO A 305 1.96 16.34 34.58
CA PRO A 305 2.88 16.22 35.71
C PRO A 305 3.29 14.75 35.91
N ALA A 306 4.58 14.51 36.11
CA ALA A 306 5.17 13.22 36.43
C ALA A 306 4.73 12.70 37.81
#